data_afe8db9d6c2952311c0c0afcbb218248
#
_entry.id   afe8db9d6c2952311c0c0afcbb218248
#
_cell.length_a   1.000
_cell.length_b   1.000
_cell.length_c   1.000
_cell.angle_alpha   90.00
_cell.angle_beta   90.00
_cell.angle_gamma   90.00
#
_symmetry.space_group_name_H-M   'P 1'
#
loop_
_entity.id
_entity.type
_entity.pdbx_description
1 polymer ?
#
loop_
_entity_poly.entity_id
_entity_poly.type
_entity_poly.pdbx_seq_one_letter_code
_entity_poly.pdbx_strand_id
1 'polypeptide(L)'
;MSCFAAVDALATVVVAGRGGVAPDTATAGVTLLAPWALLLALAVVAAAVWQWRRRPRLPFAGLHLLADPVDPALDLPPLPTTWRARWSTLPPVLDAVAALALVAALARPVEHVPAPPAPPGRDLLLCLDVSSSMAANDLDPQRTRHAVGLALAERFVHARTGDRIGVVAFARYADLVCPPTRDHEALLAALRSLQLVPKEGPEDATAIGAAVGKAAASLAAAEGAGKVVVVVTDGEENVSNKLLPNEIAPLHAAQACAAAGIRVHAVVVGRGNQKPDGRFQALDTTAVQQLAGATGGRSWRCEDEAALAEVYARIDALEADAPAANGVVVRERFAVALAVAAIAAALARLLRSAGLRRLP
;
A
#
# COMPACT_ATOMS: atom_id res chain seq x y z
N MET A 1 -32.61 -15.93 -14.06
CA MET A 1 -32.23 -15.08 -12.91
C MET A 1 -31.77 -15.87 -11.66
N SER A 2 -31.68 -17.20 -11.71
CA SER A 2 -31.39 -18.03 -10.52
C SER A 2 -29.93 -18.48 -10.34
N CYS A 3 -29.11 -18.36 -11.35
CA CYS A 3 -27.70 -18.82 -11.30
C CYS A 3 -26.72 -17.77 -10.72
N PHE A 4 -27.06 -16.48 -10.85
CA PHE A 4 -26.24 -15.39 -10.31
C PHE A 4 -26.34 -15.27 -8.77
N ALA A 5 -27.48 -15.60 -8.19
CA ALA A 5 -27.67 -15.56 -6.74
C ALA A 5 -26.88 -16.66 -6.00
N ALA A 6 -26.62 -17.81 -6.64
CA ALA A 6 -25.83 -18.88 -6.07
C ALA A 6 -24.32 -18.57 -6.07
N VAL A 7 -23.85 -17.78 -7.03
CA VAL A 7 -22.46 -17.33 -7.10
C VAL A 7 -22.19 -16.25 -6.06
N ASP A 8 -23.15 -15.37 -5.81
CA ASP A 8 -23.06 -14.37 -4.74
C ASP A 8 -23.09 -15.02 -3.33
N ALA A 9 -23.86 -16.09 -3.14
CA ALA A 9 -23.88 -16.82 -1.87
C ALA A 9 -22.55 -17.53 -1.58
N LEU A 10 -21.89 -18.11 -2.59
CA LEU A 10 -20.54 -18.68 -2.48
C LEU A 10 -19.48 -17.59 -2.28
N ALA A 11 -19.65 -16.41 -2.90
CA ALA A 11 -18.79 -15.25 -2.65
C ALA A 11 -19.01 -14.67 -1.24
N THR A 12 -20.22 -14.71 -0.71
CA THR A 12 -20.56 -14.15 0.61
C THR A 12 -19.98 -14.97 1.76
N VAL A 13 -19.79 -16.27 1.61
CA VAL A 13 -19.10 -17.11 2.60
C VAL A 13 -17.60 -16.76 2.69
N VAL A 14 -17.03 -16.16 1.64
CA VAL A 14 -15.61 -15.74 1.59
C VAL A 14 -15.44 -14.24 1.89
N VAL A 15 -16.51 -13.43 1.84
CA VAL A 15 -16.48 -11.96 1.98
C VAL A 15 -17.07 -11.45 3.30
N ALA A 16 -17.36 -12.30 4.28
CA ALA A 16 -17.78 -11.87 5.63
C ALA A 16 -16.69 -11.13 6.42
N GLY A 17 -16.06 -10.11 5.80
CA GLY A 17 -15.02 -9.26 6.36
C GLY A 17 -15.13 -7.77 5.97
N ARG A 18 -16.25 -7.34 5.36
CA ARG A 18 -16.52 -5.91 5.09
C ARG A 18 -17.66 -5.37 5.95
N GLY A 19 -17.38 -5.20 7.22
CA GLY A 19 -18.27 -4.49 8.14
C GLY A 19 -17.54 -4.33 9.45
N GLY A 20 -17.31 -3.07 9.86
CA GLY A 20 -16.48 -2.68 10.99
C GLY A 20 -16.86 -3.38 12.30
N VAL A 21 -16.10 -4.40 12.62
CA VAL A 21 -15.97 -4.98 13.95
C VAL A 21 -14.48 -5.17 14.17
N ALA A 22 -13.99 -4.73 15.32
CA ALA A 22 -12.61 -4.87 15.74
C ALA A 22 -12.12 -6.32 15.55
N PRO A 23 -10.91 -6.55 15.03
CA PRO A 23 -10.38 -7.88 14.83
C PRO A 23 -9.78 -8.40 16.14
N ASP A 24 -10.61 -8.87 17.04
CA ASP A 24 -10.17 -9.84 18.03
C ASP A 24 -10.32 -11.24 17.40
N THR A 25 -9.20 -11.92 17.28
CA THR A 25 -8.95 -13.23 16.66
C THR A 25 -8.60 -13.18 15.17
N ALA A 26 -7.29 -13.25 14.89
CA ALA A 26 -6.73 -13.47 13.55
C ALA A 26 -7.08 -14.90 13.07
N THR A 27 -8.25 -15.08 12.50
CA THR A 27 -8.49 -16.21 11.61
C THR A 27 -7.76 -15.89 10.31
N ALA A 28 -6.68 -16.61 10.04
CA ALA A 28 -5.96 -16.59 8.78
C ALA A 28 -6.91 -17.08 7.67
N GLY A 29 -7.73 -16.16 7.15
CA GLY A 29 -8.68 -16.42 6.09
C GLY A 29 -7.99 -16.29 4.74
N VAL A 30 -7.99 -17.38 3.95
CA VAL A 30 -7.60 -17.30 2.54
C VAL A 30 -8.77 -16.72 1.78
N THR A 31 -8.55 -15.57 1.14
CA THR A 31 -9.54 -14.94 0.25
C THR A 31 -9.13 -15.14 -1.21
N LEU A 32 -10.12 -15.19 -2.10
CA LEU A 32 -9.89 -15.34 -3.54
C LEU A 32 -10.09 -13.98 -4.23
N LEU A 33 -9.08 -13.51 -4.96
CA LEU A 33 -9.19 -12.28 -5.74
C LEU A 33 -10.06 -12.45 -7.00
N ALA A 34 -10.09 -13.66 -7.56
CA ALA A 34 -10.83 -13.96 -8.79
C ALA A 34 -11.73 -15.18 -8.61
N PRO A 35 -12.80 -15.12 -7.75
CA PRO A 35 -13.66 -16.28 -7.46
C PRO A 35 -14.41 -16.79 -8.70
N TRP A 36 -14.66 -15.95 -9.71
CA TRP A 36 -15.28 -16.33 -10.97
C TRP A 36 -14.48 -17.41 -11.73
N ALA A 37 -13.15 -17.49 -11.51
CA ALA A 37 -12.32 -18.51 -12.13
C ALA A 37 -12.73 -19.93 -11.70
N LEU A 38 -13.36 -20.10 -10.54
CA LEU A 38 -13.89 -21.39 -10.10
C LEU A 38 -15.00 -21.94 -11.01
N LEU A 39 -15.67 -21.10 -11.77
CA LEU A 39 -16.65 -21.55 -12.78
C LEU A 39 -15.99 -22.40 -13.88
N LEU A 40 -14.72 -22.17 -14.17
CA LEU A 40 -13.95 -22.99 -15.10
C LEU A 40 -13.74 -24.42 -14.57
N ALA A 41 -13.76 -24.64 -13.25
CA ALA A 41 -13.68 -25.97 -12.68
C ALA A 41 -14.85 -26.85 -13.12
N LEU A 42 -16.06 -26.29 -13.24
CA LEU A 42 -17.22 -27.01 -13.75
C LEU A 42 -17.01 -27.47 -15.18
N ALA A 43 -16.42 -26.62 -16.03
CA ALA A 43 -16.11 -26.97 -17.42
C ALA A 43 -15.05 -28.08 -17.49
N VAL A 44 -14.02 -28.02 -16.61
CA VAL A 44 -12.98 -29.06 -16.53
C VAL A 44 -13.58 -30.40 -16.08
N VAL A 45 -14.43 -30.40 -15.06
CA VAL A 45 -15.11 -31.60 -14.58
C VAL A 45 -16.04 -32.16 -15.66
N ALA A 46 -16.84 -31.31 -16.31
CA ALA A 46 -17.72 -31.74 -17.39
C ALA A 46 -16.94 -32.37 -18.57
N ALA A 47 -15.82 -31.77 -18.97
CA ALA A 47 -14.94 -32.31 -19.99
C ALA A 47 -14.32 -33.66 -19.58
N ALA A 48 -13.87 -33.79 -18.33
CA ALA A 48 -13.31 -35.04 -17.80
C ALA A 48 -14.37 -36.17 -17.79
N VAL A 49 -15.58 -35.85 -17.32
CA VAL A 49 -16.71 -36.81 -17.33
C VAL A 49 -17.10 -37.18 -18.77
N TRP A 50 -17.16 -36.21 -19.66
CA TRP A 50 -17.46 -36.46 -21.07
C TRP A 50 -16.40 -37.34 -21.74
N GLN A 51 -15.10 -37.07 -21.52
CA GLN A 51 -14.02 -37.94 -22.01
C GLN A 51 -14.08 -39.33 -21.42
N TRP A 52 -14.50 -39.47 -20.13
CA TRP A 52 -14.64 -40.76 -19.48
C TRP A 52 -15.83 -41.57 -20.04
N ARG A 53 -16.95 -40.91 -20.37
CA ARG A 53 -18.13 -41.53 -20.98
C ARG A 53 -17.94 -41.89 -22.42
N ARG A 54 -17.16 -41.10 -23.19
CA ARG A 54 -16.77 -41.40 -24.57
C ARG A 54 -15.58 -42.35 -24.57
N ARG A 55 -15.77 -43.60 -24.10
CA ARG A 55 -14.78 -44.66 -24.31
C ARG A 55 -14.82 -44.97 -25.79
N PRO A 56 -13.74 -44.78 -26.57
CA PRO A 56 -13.71 -45.22 -27.95
C PRO A 56 -13.89 -46.74 -27.94
N ARG A 57 -14.98 -47.18 -28.53
CA ARG A 57 -15.14 -48.58 -28.89
C ARG A 57 -14.35 -48.72 -30.18
N LEU A 58 -13.20 -49.40 -30.11
CA LEU A 58 -12.49 -49.74 -31.35
C LEU A 58 -13.38 -50.72 -32.12
N PRO A 59 -13.89 -50.35 -33.31
CA PRO A 59 -14.44 -51.35 -34.20
C PRO A 59 -13.26 -52.21 -34.70
N PHE A 60 -13.06 -53.36 -34.07
CA PHE A 60 -12.10 -54.31 -34.56
C PHE A 60 -12.69 -54.90 -35.81
N ALA A 61 -12.29 -54.32 -36.96
CA ALA A 61 -12.82 -54.70 -38.29
C ALA A 61 -12.60 -56.18 -38.62
N GLY A 62 -11.78 -56.86 -37.86
CA GLY A 62 -11.50 -58.29 -38.04
C GLY A 62 -12.26 -59.23 -37.09
N LEU A 63 -13.12 -58.70 -36.20
CA LEU A 63 -13.83 -59.58 -35.26
C LEU A 63 -14.77 -60.55 -35.97
N HIS A 64 -15.30 -60.19 -37.12
CA HIS A 64 -16.11 -61.05 -37.97
C HIS A 64 -15.32 -62.17 -38.65
N LEU A 65 -14.00 -62.01 -38.77
CA LEU A 65 -13.11 -63.07 -39.28
C LEU A 65 -12.73 -64.11 -38.21
N LEU A 66 -12.92 -63.77 -36.96
CA LEU A 66 -12.72 -64.66 -35.81
C LEU A 66 -14.05 -65.22 -35.31
N ALA A 67 -15.13 -64.68 -35.77
CA ALA A 67 -16.46 -65.18 -35.49
C ALA A 67 -16.91 -66.17 -36.59
N ASP A 68 -16.28 -67.28 -36.66
CA ASP A 68 -17.06 -68.49 -36.90
C ASP A 68 -18.15 -68.55 -35.83
N PRO A 69 -19.36 -69.05 -36.09
CA PRO A 69 -20.42 -69.04 -35.12
C PRO A 69 -19.93 -69.83 -33.90
N VAL A 70 -19.31 -69.03 -32.98
CA VAL A 70 -18.84 -69.52 -31.72
C VAL A 70 -20.08 -69.96 -30.97
N ASP A 71 -20.17 -71.23 -30.73
CA ASP A 71 -21.17 -71.84 -29.90
C ASP A 71 -21.39 -70.96 -28.64
N PRO A 72 -22.61 -70.42 -28.43
CA PRO A 72 -22.89 -69.59 -27.27
C PRO A 72 -22.64 -70.28 -25.92
N ALA A 73 -22.34 -71.59 -25.95
CA ALA A 73 -21.97 -72.38 -24.77
C ALA A 73 -20.45 -72.32 -24.48
N LEU A 74 -19.61 -71.68 -25.30
CA LEU A 74 -18.19 -71.57 -24.98
C LEU A 74 -17.94 -70.46 -23.96
N ASP A 75 -17.90 -70.85 -22.70
CA ASP A 75 -17.59 -69.99 -21.55
C ASP A 75 -16.07 -69.66 -21.59
N LEU A 76 -15.71 -68.66 -22.41
CA LEU A 76 -14.33 -68.21 -22.54
C LEU A 76 -13.94 -67.48 -21.26
N PRO A 77 -12.86 -67.88 -20.61
CA PRO A 77 -12.40 -67.23 -19.37
C PRO A 77 -12.10 -65.75 -19.67
N PRO A 78 -12.46 -64.84 -18.78
CA PRO A 78 -12.22 -63.41 -18.95
C PRO A 78 -10.72 -63.18 -19.21
N LEU A 79 -10.40 -62.44 -20.28
CA LEU A 79 -9.01 -62.14 -20.62
C LEU A 79 -8.30 -61.47 -19.43
N PRO A 80 -7.09 -61.90 -19.05
CA PRO A 80 -6.39 -61.36 -17.91
C PRO A 80 -6.14 -59.86 -18.15
N THR A 81 -6.62 -59.04 -17.25
CA THR A 81 -6.38 -57.58 -17.31
C THR A 81 -4.90 -57.32 -17.10
N THR A 82 -4.22 -56.80 -18.15
CA THR A 82 -2.80 -56.44 -18.05
C THR A 82 -2.63 -55.26 -17.08
N TRP A 83 -1.50 -55.18 -16.40
CA TRP A 83 -1.19 -54.03 -15.54
C TRP A 83 -1.33 -52.69 -16.28
N ARG A 84 -1.05 -52.62 -17.58
CA ARG A 84 -1.25 -51.46 -18.43
C ARG A 84 -2.71 -51.06 -18.53
N ALA A 85 -3.63 -51.99 -18.69
CA ALA A 85 -5.08 -51.73 -18.73
C ALA A 85 -5.56 -51.17 -17.38
N ARG A 86 -5.05 -51.70 -16.27
CA ARG A 86 -5.38 -51.24 -14.90
C ARG A 86 -4.94 -49.81 -14.64
N TRP A 87 -3.77 -49.41 -15.13
CA TRP A 87 -3.20 -48.07 -14.92
C TRP A 87 -3.49 -47.06 -16.05
N SER A 88 -4.19 -47.48 -17.10
CA SER A 88 -4.51 -46.61 -18.27
C SER A 88 -5.40 -45.41 -17.91
N THR A 89 -6.07 -45.43 -16.77
CA THR A 89 -6.92 -44.34 -16.30
C THR A 89 -6.12 -43.27 -15.54
N LEU A 90 -4.88 -43.53 -15.14
CA LEU A 90 -4.07 -42.62 -14.35
C LEU A 90 -3.66 -41.34 -15.12
N PRO A 91 -3.18 -41.36 -16.38
CA PRO A 91 -2.83 -40.17 -17.11
C PRO A 91 -3.98 -39.14 -17.27
N PRO A 92 -5.21 -39.53 -17.65
CA PRO A 92 -6.31 -38.56 -17.76
C PRO A 92 -6.78 -38.02 -16.40
N VAL A 93 -6.63 -38.80 -15.32
CA VAL A 93 -6.91 -38.29 -13.96
C VAL A 93 -5.89 -37.21 -13.60
N LEU A 94 -4.61 -37.43 -13.90
CA LEU A 94 -3.55 -36.45 -13.65
C LEU A 94 -3.75 -35.18 -14.49
N ASP A 95 -4.23 -35.28 -15.73
CA ASP A 95 -4.57 -34.10 -16.53
C ASP A 95 -5.73 -33.30 -15.92
N ALA A 96 -6.75 -33.99 -15.40
CA ALA A 96 -7.86 -33.32 -14.72
C ALA A 96 -7.38 -32.63 -13.44
N VAL A 97 -6.50 -33.28 -12.66
CA VAL A 97 -5.88 -32.66 -11.46
C VAL A 97 -5.05 -31.45 -11.86
N ALA A 98 -4.24 -31.54 -12.92
CA ALA A 98 -3.45 -30.41 -13.42
C ALA A 98 -4.33 -29.23 -13.84
N ALA A 99 -5.43 -29.50 -14.55
CA ALA A 99 -6.37 -28.47 -14.97
C ALA A 99 -7.10 -27.83 -13.79
N LEU A 100 -7.53 -28.60 -12.80
CA LEU A 100 -8.16 -28.07 -11.58
C LEU A 100 -7.18 -27.24 -10.74
N ALA A 101 -5.93 -27.70 -10.61
CA ALA A 101 -4.90 -26.94 -9.92
C ALA A 101 -4.58 -25.61 -10.64
N LEU A 102 -4.61 -25.59 -11.97
CA LEU A 102 -4.46 -24.37 -12.76
C LEU A 102 -5.63 -23.41 -12.53
N VAL A 103 -6.86 -23.91 -12.46
CA VAL A 103 -8.05 -23.11 -12.11
C VAL A 103 -7.92 -22.51 -10.71
N ALA A 104 -7.42 -23.31 -9.74
CA ALA A 104 -7.17 -22.84 -8.38
C ALA A 104 -6.08 -21.74 -8.37
N ALA A 105 -5.05 -21.83 -9.19
CA ALA A 105 -4.04 -20.78 -9.35
C ALA A 105 -4.63 -19.49 -9.96
N LEU A 106 -5.51 -19.63 -10.96
CA LEU A 106 -6.21 -18.50 -11.59
C LEU A 106 -7.18 -17.79 -10.63
N ALA A 107 -7.74 -18.48 -9.65
CA ALA A 107 -8.58 -17.89 -8.61
C ALA A 107 -7.78 -16.95 -7.68
N ARG A 108 -6.43 -16.91 -7.79
CA ARG A 108 -5.51 -16.06 -7.04
C ARG A 108 -5.78 -16.10 -5.53
N PRO A 109 -5.54 -17.23 -4.86
CA PRO A 109 -5.69 -17.31 -3.42
C PRO A 109 -4.69 -16.38 -2.73
N VAL A 110 -5.19 -15.50 -1.86
CA VAL A 110 -4.39 -14.56 -1.08
C VAL A 110 -4.60 -14.79 0.40
N GLU A 111 -3.54 -14.68 1.15
CA GLU A 111 -3.52 -14.73 2.59
C GLU A 111 -3.25 -13.33 3.14
N HIS A 112 -4.09 -12.90 4.06
CA HIS A 112 -3.92 -11.65 4.78
C HIS A 112 -3.03 -11.93 5.99
N VAL A 113 -1.74 -11.61 5.87
CA VAL A 113 -0.79 -11.76 6.96
C VAL A 113 -0.65 -10.42 7.67
N PRO A 114 -0.74 -10.37 9.02
CA PRO A 114 -0.38 -9.16 9.73
C PRO A 114 1.00 -8.70 9.26
N ALA A 115 1.15 -7.42 8.90
CA ALA A 115 2.46 -6.90 8.58
C ALA A 115 3.41 -7.17 9.76
N PRO A 116 4.66 -7.55 9.53
CA PRO A 116 5.63 -7.59 10.61
C PRO A 116 5.59 -6.24 11.34
N PRO A 117 5.75 -6.21 12.67
CA PRO A 117 5.74 -4.94 13.41
C PRO A 117 6.70 -4.00 12.71
N ALA A 118 6.19 -2.83 12.32
CA ALA A 118 7.01 -1.81 11.68
C ALA A 118 8.23 -1.56 12.57
N PRO A 119 9.42 -1.35 12.00
CA PRO A 119 10.60 -1.06 12.79
C PRO A 119 10.29 0.10 13.73
N PRO A 120 10.69 0.03 15.00
CA PRO A 120 10.43 1.11 15.94
C PRO A 120 10.99 2.41 15.37
N GLY A 121 10.14 3.42 15.28
CA GLY A 121 10.47 4.71 14.66
C GLY A 121 9.42 5.15 13.66
N ARG A 122 9.23 6.45 13.57
CA ARG A 122 8.31 7.12 12.64
C ARG A 122 9.06 7.75 11.51
N ASP A 123 8.34 8.00 10.42
CA ASP A 123 8.83 8.81 9.32
C ASP A 123 8.28 10.23 9.46
N LEU A 124 9.16 11.16 9.78
CA LEU A 124 8.84 12.56 10.02
C LEU A 124 9.44 13.44 8.92
N LEU A 125 8.69 14.43 8.47
CA LEU A 125 9.22 15.50 7.63
C LEU A 125 8.96 16.87 8.26
N LEU A 126 10.04 17.59 8.46
CA LEU A 126 10.00 18.99 8.87
C LEU A 126 9.94 19.87 7.61
N CYS A 127 8.84 20.57 7.42
CA CYS A 127 8.70 21.58 6.35
C CYS A 127 9.00 22.94 6.98
N LEU A 128 10.14 23.52 6.63
CA LEU A 128 10.62 24.78 7.20
C LEU A 128 10.50 25.91 6.17
N ASP A 129 9.80 26.95 6.56
CA ASP A 129 9.65 28.17 5.78
C ASP A 129 10.97 28.94 5.78
N VAL A 130 11.46 29.24 4.57
CA VAL A 130 12.67 30.05 4.34
C VAL A 130 12.36 31.35 3.60
N SER A 131 11.10 31.78 3.55
CA SER A 131 10.70 33.07 2.97
C SER A 131 11.28 34.23 3.75
N SER A 132 11.33 35.41 3.11
CA SER A 132 11.94 36.61 3.69
C SER A 132 11.23 37.08 4.98
N SER A 133 9.95 36.79 5.17
CA SER A 133 9.18 37.09 6.38
C SER A 133 9.74 36.42 7.64
N MET A 134 10.40 35.29 7.48
CA MET A 134 11.08 34.56 8.57
C MET A 134 12.37 35.30 9.09
N ALA A 135 12.76 36.39 8.46
CA ALA A 135 13.83 37.26 8.95
C ALA A 135 13.41 38.18 10.11
N ALA A 136 12.13 38.24 10.46
CA ALA A 136 11.62 39.03 11.58
C ALA A 136 12.17 38.57 12.94
N ASN A 137 12.38 39.51 13.88
CA ASN A 137 12.96 39.30 15.23
C ASN A 137 11.91 39.52 16.32
N ASP A 138 10.69 39.05 16.12
CA ASP A 138 9.57 39.27 17.04
C ASP A 138 9.42 38.17 18.11
N LEU A 139 10.06 37.01 17.93
CA LEU A 139 10.13 35.94 18.93
C LEU A 139 11.23 36.16 19.95
N ASP A 140 12.39 36.61 19.50
CA ASP A 140 13.58 36.86 20.28
C ASP A 140 14.24 38.15 19.73
N PRO A 141 14.55 39.14 20.60
CA PRO A 141 15.15 40.38 20.14
C PRO A 141 16.50 40.26 19.41
N GLN A 142 17.22 39.13 19.66
CA GLN A 142 18.57 38.91 19.14
C GLN A 142 18.60 37.91 17.96
N ARG A 143 17.51 37.20 17.72
CA ARG A 143 17.45 36.12 16.70
C ARG A 143 16.22 36.24 15.83
N THR A 144 16.39 35.91 14.55
CA THR A 144 15.28 35.86 13.60
C THR A 144 14.36 34.67 13.89
N ARG A 145 13.09 34.71 13.41
CA ARG A 145 12.15 33.58 13.44
C ARG A 145 12.81 32.33 12.87
N HIS A 146 13.54 32.47 11.75
CA HIS A 146 14.29 31.39 11.13
C HIS A 146 15.35 30.78 12.04
N ALA A 147 16.19 31.61 12.67
CA ALA A 147 17.24 31.13 13.58
C ALA A 147 16.66 30.40 14.80
N VAL A 148 15.55 30.92 15.38
CA VAL A 148 14.85 30.27 16.48
C VAL A 148 14.22 28.95 16.02
N GLY A 149 13.56 28.94 14.86
CA GLY A 149 12.96 27.75 14.26
C GLY A 149 13.98 26.64 14.01
N LEU A 150 15.15 26.99 13.44
CA LEU A 150 16.25 26.03 13.22
C LEU A 150 16.80 25.46 14.53
N ALA A 151 17.08 26.28 15.53
CA ALA A 151 17.61 25.85 16.81
C ALA A 151 16.66 24.86 17.52
N LEU A 152 15.36 25.09 17.42
CA LEU A 152 14.35 24.21 18.00
C LEU A 152 14.15 22.95 17.15
N ALA A 153 14.22 23.04 15.80
CA ALA A 153 14.23 21.86 14.94
C ALA A 153 15.44 20.95 15.22
N GLU A 154 16.63 21.51 15.47
CA GLU A 154 17.79 20.75 15.88
C GLU A 154 17.54 20.02 17.23
N ARG A 155 17.00 20.72 18.22
CA ARG A 155 16.65 20.10 19.51
C ARG A 155 15.62 18.99 19.37
N PHE A 156 14.62 19.17 18.50
CA PHE A 156 13.62 18.17 18.19
C PHE A 156 14.23 16.91 17.56
N VAL A 157 15.18 17.07 16.63
CA VAL A 157 15.92 15.98 16.03
C VAL A 157 16.75 15.22 17.05
N HIS A 158 17.47 15.93 17.94
CA HIS A 158 18.27 15.31 19.00
C HIS A 158 17.45 14.49 20.00
N ALA A 159 16.20 14.88 20.26
CA ALA A 159 15.32 14.17 21.19
C ALA A 159 14.79 12.85 20.62
N ARG A 160 14.97 12.56 19.31
CA ARG A 160 14.33 11.45 18.59
C ARG A 160 15.31 10.50 17.96
N THR A 161 15.96 9.67 18.77
CA THR A 161 17.01 8.74 18.31
C THR A 161 16.51 7.57 17.47
N GLY A 162 15.20 7.24 17.51
CA GLY A 162 14.60 6.09 16.84
C GLY A 162 13.89 6.43 15.51
N ASP A 163 13.54 7.68 15.30
CA ASP A 163 12.75 8.12 14.16
C ASP A 163 13.60 8.39 12.92
N ARG A 164 13.00 8.25 11.74
CA ARG A 164 13.56 8.74 10.48
C ARG A 164 13.03 10.14 10.23
N ILE A 165 13.91 11.10 10.19
CA ILE A 165 13.54 12.49 10.03
C ILE A 165 14.15 13.05 8.75
N GLY A 166 13.36 13.81 7.99
CA GLY A 166 13.81 14.53 6.81
C GLY A 166 13.40 16.01 6.87
N VAL A 167 13.89 16.79 5.91
CA VAL A 167 13.64 18.23 5.82
C VAL A 167 13.23 18.63 4.42
N VAL A 168 12.16 19.40 4.34
CA VAL A 168 11.75 20.16 3.17
C VAL A 168 11.90 21.65 3.51
N ALA A 169 12.70 22.37 2.76
CA ALA A 169 12.73 23.83 2.81
C ALA A 169 11.76 24.37 1.77
N PHE A 170 11.02 25.42 2.11
CA PHE A 170 10.09 26.01 1.16
C PHE A 170 9.99 27.52 1.28
N ALA A 171 9.83 28.15 0.17
CA ALA A 171 9.40 29.52 -0.04
C ALA A 171 8.38 29.48 -1.18
N ARG A 172 8.66 30.04 -2.34
CA ARG A 172 7.84 29.85 -3.55
C ARG A 172 7.86 28.42 -4.07
N TYR A 173 8.99 27.75 -3.96
CA TYR A 173 9.20 26.35 -4.34
C TYR A 173 9.53 25.53 -3.11
N ALA A 174 9.21 24.24 -3.16
CA ALA A 174 9.48 23.31 -2.09
C ALA A 174 10.56 22.31 -2.52
N ASP A 175 11.66 22.30 -1.79
CA ASP A 175 12.81 21.43 -2.03
C ASP A 175 12.99 20.42 -0.91
N LEU A 176 13.15 19.15 -1.28
CA LEU A 176 13.52 18.10 -0.35
C LEU A 176 15.04 18.19 -0.09
N VAL A 177 15.41 18.88 0.97
CA VAL A 177 16.82 19.11 1.33
C VAL A 177 17.46 17.85 1.90
N CYS A 178 16.71 17.12 2.71
CA CYS A 178 17.15 15.82 3.26
C CYS A 178 15.97 14.85 3.29
N PRO A 179 16.07 13.69 2.62
CA PRO A 179 15.04 12.66 2.72
C PRO A 179 15.01 12.04 4.13
N PRO A 180 13.88 11.39 4.52
CA PRO A 180 13.79 10.76 5.84
C PRO A 180 14.95 9.78 6.11
N THR A 181 15.79 10.10 7.08
CA THR A 181 17.02 9.37 7.44
C THR A 181 17.11 9.15 8.94
N ARG A 182 17.83 8.10 9.35
CA ARG A 182 18.29 7.88 10.73
C ARG A 182 19.68 8.50 10.99
N ASP A 183 20.34 8.95 9.94
CA ASP A 183 21.59 9.72 10.06
C ASP A 183 21.25 11.16 10.44
N HIS A 184 21.12 11.36 11.76
CA HIS A 184 20.77 12.68 12.30
C HIS A 184 21.94 13.68 12.19
N GLU A 185 23.18 13.22 12.03
CA GLU A 185 24.31 14.13 11.79
C GLU A 185 24.21 14.77 10.39
N ALA A 186 23.96 13.95 9.37
CA ALA A 186 23.71 14.45 8.02
C ALA A 186 22.49 15.38 7.98
N LEU A 187 21.40 15.02 8.70
CA LEU A 187 20.21 15.85 8.79
C LEU A 187 20.49 17.21 9.45
N LEU A 188 21.25 17.25 10.54
CA LEU A 188 21.63 18.49 11.23
C LEU A 188 22.53 19.36 10.36
N ALA A 189 23.44 18.76 9.61
CA ALA A 189 24.25 19.49 8.63
C ALA A 189 23.37 20.12 7.53
N ALA A 190 22.37 19.41 7.04
CA ALA A 190 21.40 19.91 6.08
C ALA A 190 20.54 21.06 6.66
N LEU A 191 20.07 20.94 7.89
CA LEU A 191 19.34 21.99 8.60
C LEU A 191 20.17 23.29 8.71
N ARG A 192 21.44 23.19 9.10
CA ARG A 192 22.35 24.35 9.23
C ARG A 192 22.71 25.00 7.91
N SER A 193 22.54 24.31 6.80
CA SER A 193 22.80 24.86 5.46
C SER A 193 21.64 25.73 4.93
N LEU A 194 20.46 25.68 5.59
CA LEU A 194 19.30 26.43 5.15
C LEU A 194 19.52 27.94 5.27
N GLN A 195 19.19 28.65 4.22
CA GLN A 195 19.29 30.10 4.17
C GLN A 195 17.93 30.69 3.74
N LEU A 196 17.64 31.88 4.24
CA LEU A 196 16.48 32.63 3.81
C LEU A 196 16.63 33.07 2.36
N VAL A 197 15.52 33.05 1.63
CA VAL A 197 15.49 33.64 0.29
C VAL A 197 15.65 35.19 0.36
N PRO A 198 16.27 35.81 -0.65
CA PRO A 198 16.41 37.25 -0.69
C PRO A 198 15.04 37.93 -0.73
N LYS A 199 14.88 38.98 0.08
CA LYS A 199 13.66 39.79 0.12
C LYS A 199 13.38 40.38 -1.27
N GLU A 200 12.10 40.37 -1.68
CA GLU A 200 11.64 40.85 -2.99
C GLU A 200 12.26 40.12 -4.20
N GLY A 201 12.90 38.96 -3.95
CA GLY A 201 13.39 38.05 -5.00
C GLY A 201 12.25 37.28 -5.69
N PRO A 202 12.50 36.68 -6.85
CA PRO A 202 11.49 35.89 -7.57
C PRO A 202 11.00 34.65 -6.80
N GLU A 203 11.76 34.25 -5.81
CA GLU A 203 11.46 33.10 -4.94
C GLU A 203 10.82 33.51 -3.61
N ASP A 204 10.68 34.81 -3.34
CA ASP A 204 10.15 35.35 -2.10
C ASP A 204 8.62 35.27 -2.08
N ALA A 205 8.13 34.07 -1.73
CA ALA A 205 6.73 33.78 -1.56
C ALA A 205 6.61 32.54 -0.63
N THR A 206 5.40 32.20 -0.19
CA THR A 206 5.15 31.12 0.75
C THR A 206 4.14 30.15 0.17
N ALA A 207 4.62 28.97 -0.31
CA ALA A 207 3.84 27.92 -0.93
C ALA A 207 3.66 26.71 0.01
N ILE A 208 2.81 26.86 1.01
CA ILE A 208 2.56 25.81 2.03
C ILE A 208 2.02 24.53 1.36
N GLY A 209 1.11 24.69 0.40
CA GLY A 209 0.53 23.57 -0.33
C GLY A 209 1.57 22.75 -1.08
N ALA A 210 2.56 23.41 -1.73
CA ALA A 210 3.66 22.74 -2.42
C ALA A 210 4.58 22.02 -1.44
N ALA A 211 4.88 22.60 -0.28
CA ALA A 211 5.70 22.00 0.76
C ALA A 211 5.08 20.69 1.29
N VAL A 212 3.79 20.74 1.65
CA VAL A 212 3.05 19.58 2.14
C VAL A 212 2.88 18.52 1.05
N GLY A 213 2.63 18.92 -0.19
CA GLY A 213 2.57 18.00 -1.33
C GLY A 213 3.91 17.28 -1.58
N LYS A 214 5.04 18.01 -1.49
CA LYS A 214 6.39 17.45 -1.59
C LYS A 214 6.67 16.47 -0.46
N ALA A 215 6.28 16.83 0.77
CA ALA A 215 6.40 15.97 1.93
C ALA A 215 5.55 14.70 1.79
N ALA A 216 4.31 14.82 1.33
CA ALA A 216 3.43 13.69 1.08
C ALA A 216 4.02 12.71 0.06
N ALA A 217 4.54 13.22 -1.05
CA ALA A 217 5.20 12.41 -2.08
C ALA A 217 6.43 11.68 -1.53
N SER A 218 7.23 12.35 -0.68
CA SER A 218 8.41 11.75 -0.07
C SER A 218 8.05 10.64 0.95
N LEU A 219 6.96 10.82 1.70
CA LEU A 219 6.49 9.84 2.67
C LEU A 219 5.59 8.74 2.07
N ALA A 220 5.17 8.87 0.81
CA ALA A 220 4.28 7.88 0.19
C ALA A 220 4.86 6.47 0.22
N ALA A 221 6.16 6.34 -0.08
CA ALA A 221 6.89 5.06 -0.09
C ALA A 221 7.49 4.69 1.28
N ALA A 222 7.28 5.49 2.32
CA ALA A 222 7.85 5.22 3.64
C ALA A 222 7.12 4.04 4.32
N GLU A 223 7.89 3.18 5.01
CA GLU A 223 7.41 1.97 5.67
C GLU A 223 7.32 2.10 7.20
N GLY A 224 7.54 3.31 7.74
CA GLY A 224 7.50 3.59 9.18
C GLY A 224 6.14 3.36 9.83
N ALA A 225 6.14 3.16 11.14
CA ALA A 225 4.94 2.91 11.94
C ALA A 225 3.93 4.08 11.93
N GLY A 226 4.39 5.28 11.60
CA GLY A 226 3.55 6.48 11.46
C GLY A 226 4.23 7.49 10.55
N LYS A 227 3.42 8.26 9.82
CA LYS A 227 3.88 9.28 8.88
C LYS A 227 3.39 10.64 9.37
N VAL A 228 4.32 11.54 9.65
CA VAL A 228 4.01 12.85 10.22
C VAL A 228 4.75 13.94 9.46
N VAL A 229 4.04 15.01 9.17
CA VAL A 229 4.60 16.25 8.63
C VAL A 229 4.43 17.35 9.69
N VAL A 230 5.48 18.10 9.94
CA VAL A 230 5.45 19.29 10.80
C VAL A 230 5.82 20.49 9.94
N VAL A 231 4.86 21.37 9.73
CA VAL A 231 5.06 22.62 8.97
C VAL A 231 5.35 23.75 9.95
N VAL A 232 6.44 24.45 9.75
CA VAL A 232 6.83 25.65 10.51
C VAL A 232 6.85 26.83 9.55
N THR A 233 5.95 27.79 9.77
CA THR A 233 5.77 28.96 8.87
C THR A 233 5.23 30.13 9.69
N ASP A 234 5.25 31.33 9.13
CA ASP A 234 4.52 32.47 9.68
C ASP A 234 3.04 32.51 9.23
N GLY A 235 2.59 31.54 8.43
CA GLY A 235 1.18 31.23 8.20
C GLY A 235 0.56 31.84 6.94
N GLU A 236 1.23 32.73 6.24
CA GLU A 236 0.66 33.40 5.07
C GLU A 236 0.92 32.61 3.77
N GLU A 237 -0.07 31.85 3.29
CA GLU A 237 -0.04 31.26 1.95
C GLU A 237 -0.32 32.35 0.92
N ASN A 238 0.64 32.61 0.03
CA ASN A 238 0.51 33.69 -0.96
C ASN A 238 0.75 33.25 -2.42
N VAL A 239 1.01 31.96 -2.67
CA VAL A 239 1.27 31.42 -4.01
C VAL A 239 0.01 30.81 -4.60
N SER A 240 -0.69 29.98 -3.84
CA SER A 240 -1.89 29.29 -4.31
C SER A 240 -3.11 30.19 -4.21
N ASN A 241 -3.37 30.94 -5.29
CA ASN A 241 -4.53 31.83 -5.41
C ASN A 241 -5.26 31.58 -6.74
N LYS A 242 -6.37 32.32 -6.97
CA LYS A 242 -7.18 32.19 -8.19
C LYS A 242 -6.41 32.58 -9.48
N LEU A 243 -5.28 33.25 -9.35
CA LEU A 243 -4.46 33.72 -10.49
C LEU A 243 -3.44 32.66 -10.92
N LEU A 244 -3.13 31.69 -10.05
CA LEU A 244 -2.18 30.60 -10.29
C LEU A 244 -2.84 29.21 -10.06
N PRO A 245 -3.75 28.81 -10.94
CA PRO A 245 -4.56 27.58 -10.72
C PRO A 245 -3.75 26.28 -10.82
N ASN A 246 -2.51 26.32 -11.29
CA ASN A 246 -1.63 25.15 -11.39
C ASN A 246 -0.83 24.87 -10.11
N GLU A 247 -0.91 25.76 -9.13
CA GLU A 247 -0.23 25.60 -7.85
C GLU A 247 -1.10 24.76 -6.90
N ILE A 248 -0.43 23.95 -6.07
CA ILE A 248 -1.12 23.05 -5.12
C ILE A 248 -1.65 23.89 -3.95
N ALA A 249 -2.96 23.99 -3.83
CA ALA A 249 -3.57 24.64 -2.68
C ALA A 249 -3.35 23.78 -1.40
N PRO A 250 -3.17 24.42 -0.22
CA PRO A 250 -2.96 23.69 1.05
C PRO A 250 -4.03 22.63 1.33
N LEU A 251 -5.28 22.88 1.00
CA LEU A 251 -6.37 21.92 1.20
C LEU A 251 -6.25 20.69 0.30
N HIS A 252 -5.80 20.85 -0.95
CA HIS A 252 -5.56 19.69 -1.84
C HIS A 252 -4.39 18.85 -1.36
N ALA A 253 -3.32 19.50 -0.87
CA ALA A 253 -2.19 18.79 -0.25
C ALA A 253 -2.64 18.04 1.02
N ALA A 254 -3.50 18.64 1.84
CA ALA A 254 -4.07 17.99 3.02
C ALA A 254 -4.90 16.75 2.67
N GLN A 255 -5.73 16.81 1.62
CA GLN A 255 -6.50 15.66 1.13
C GLN A 255 -5.59 14.49 0.69
N ALA A 256 -4.50 14.82 -0.03
CA ALA A 256 -3.49 13.83 -0.42
C ALA A 256 -2.81 13.18 0.81
N CYS A 257 -2.46 14.00 1.81
CA CYS A 257 -1.91 13.52 3.08
C CYS A 257 -2.89 12.60 3.81
N ALA A 258 -4.15 13.01 3.96
CA ALA A 258 -5.18 12.23 4.63
C ALA A 258 -5.40 10.88 3.94
N ALA A 259 -5.45 10.86 2.60
CA ALA A 259 -5.57 9.63 1.81
C ALA A 259 -4.37 8.68 1.98
N ALA A 260 -3.17 9.24 2.22
CA ALA A 260 -1.94 8.49 2.47
C ALA A 260 -1.72 8.13 3.97
N GLY A 261 -2.66 8.49 4.85
CA GLY A 261 -2.52 8.28 6.31
C GLY A 261 -1.44 9.14 6.96
N ILE A 262 -1.11 10.29 6.35
CA ILE A 262 -0.10 11.22 6.83
C ILE A 262 -0.78 12.29 7.68
N ARG A 263 -0.37 12.48 8.93
CA ARG A 263 -0.82 13.58 9.78
C ARG A 263 0.04 14.81 9.58
N VAL A 264 -0.59 15.95 9.47
CA VAL A 264 0.10 17.22 9.31
C VAL A 264 -0.13 18.10 10.53
N HIS A 265 0.93 18.39 11.25
CA HIS A 265 0.95 19.38 12.31
C HIS A 265 1.48 20.69 11.76
N ALA A 266 0.96 21.80 12.27
CA ALA A 266 1.35 23.10 11.81
C ALA A 266 1.71 24.00 12.98
N VAL A 267 2.82 24.69 12.88
CA VAL A 267 3.35 25.62 13.89
C VAL A 267 3.48 26.97 13.23
N VAL A 268 2.59 27.87 13.59
CA VAL A 268 2.63 29.26 13.14
C VAL A 268 3.50 30.09 14.08
N VAL A 269 4.55 30.69 13.52
CA VAL A 269 5.62 31.33 14.26
C VAL A 269 5.54 32.84 14.08
N GLY A 270 5.40 33.57 15.18
CA GLY A 270 5.42 35.03 15.15
C GLY A 270 4.13 35.69 15.67
N ARG A 271 4.26 36.96 15.98
CA ARG A 271 3.16 37.79 16.50
C ARG A 271 2.33 38.40 15.39
N GLY A 272 2.93 38.76 14.28
CA GLY A 272 2.30 39.40 13.14
C GLY A 272 3.32 40.23 12.34
N ASN A 273 2.81 40.86 11.29
CA ASN A 273 3.63 41.73 10.42
C ASN A 273 3.25 43.20 10.61
N GLN A 274 4.26 44.07 10.70
CA GLN A 274 4.03 45.50 10.72
C GLN A 274 3.94 46.00 9.30
N LYS A 275 2.79 46.56 8.93
CA LYS A 275 2.58 47.17 7.62
C LYS A 275 3.38 48.48 7.45
N PRO A 276 3.65 48.92 6.23
CA PRO A 276 4.31 50.20 5.97
C PRO A 276 3.56 51.41 6.55
N ASP A 277 2.26 51.30 6.79
CA ASP A 277 1.39 52.31 7.43
C ASP A 277 1.47 52.31 8.96
N GLY A 278 2.36 51.49 9.55
CA GLY A 278 2.55 51.35 11.00
C GLY A 278 1.50 50.48 11.70
N ARG A 279 0.49 49.96 10.99
CA ARG A 279 -0.53 49.09 11.56
C ARG A 279 0.02 47.68 11.73
N PHE A 280 -0.32 47.10 12.86
CA PHE A 280 -0.03 45.69 13.13
C PHE A 280 -1.10 44.80 12.49
N GLN A 281 -0.69 43.85 11.68
CA GLN A 281 -1.56 42.81 11.11
C GLN A 281 -1.22 41.47 11.76
N ALA A 282 -2.21 40.86 12.41
CA ALA A 282 -2.08 39.51 12.90
C ALA A 282 -1.91 38.54 11.73
N LEU A 283 -1.16 37.46 11.94
CA LEU A 283 -0.94 36.42 10.93
C LEU A 283 -2.26 35.71 10.58
N ASP A 284 -2.51 35.48 9.31
CA ASP A 284 -3.64 34.66 8.87
C ASP A 284 -3.26 33.16 8.97
N THR A 285 -3.89 32.47 9.90
CA THR A 285 -3.65 31.06 10.18
C THR A 285 -4.70 30.14 9.60
N THR A 286 -5.67 30.68 8.87
CA THR A 286 -6.86 29.93 8.39
C THR A 286 -6.47 28.74 7.51
N ALA A 287 -5.60 28.93 6.52
CA ALA A 287 -5.17 27.89 5.60
C ALA A 287 -4.44 26.75 6.35
N VAL A 288 -3.58 27.13 7.29
CA VAL A 288 -2.77 26.20 8.07
C VAL A 288 -3.63 25.38 9.08
N GLN A 289 -4.64 26.03 9.67
CA GLN A 289 -5.59 25.36 10.57
C GLN A 289 -6.46 24.35 9.81
N GLN A 290 -6.96 24.72 8.63
CA GLN A 290 -7.73 23.82 7.77
C GLN A 290 -6.88 22.63 7.32
N LEU A 291 -5.64 22.84 6.95
CA LEU A 291 -4.69 21.82 6.54
C LEU A 291 -4.45 20.82 7.67
N ALA A 292 -4.14 21.29 8.87
CA ALA A 292 -3.93 20.41 10.02
C ALA A 292 -5.21 19.64 10.40
N GLY A 293 -6.35 20.33 10.46
CA GLY A 293 -7.64 19.70 10.80
C GLY A 293 -8.08 18.62 9.82
N ALA A 294 -7.86 18.83 8.51
CA ALA A 294 -8.22 17.87 7.47
C ALA A 294 -7.41 16.55 7.54
N THR A 295 -6.24 16.56 8.15
CA THR A 295 -5.35 15.39 8.29
C THR A 295 -5.39 14.74 9.69
N GLY A 296 -6.25 15.23 10.58
CA GLY A 296 -6.30 14.78 11.99
C GLY A 296 -5.12 15.27 12.83
N GLY A 297 -4.34 16.21 12.33
CA GLY A 297 -3.29 16.89 13.06
C GLY A 297 -3.81 18.10 13.84
N ARG A 298 -2.90 18.91 14.36
CA ARG A 298 -3.19 20.13 15.11
C ARG A 298 -2.35 21.31 14.65
N SER A 299 -2.85 22.51 14.84
CA SER A 299 -2.12 23.74 14.62
C SER A 299 -1.91 24.49 15.92
N TRP A 300 -0.74 25.11 16.07
CA TRP A 300 -0.39 25.95 17.19
C TRP A 300 0.16 27.28 16.72
N ARG A 301 -0.06 28.29 17.50
CA ARG A 301 0.53 29.60 17.32
C ARG A 301 1.56 29.84 18.43
N CYS A 302 2.76 30.23 18.01
CA CYS A 302 3.88 30.49 18.91
C CYS A 302 4.29 31.97 18.79
N GLU A 303 4.16 32.69 19.88
CA GLU A 303 4.49 34.12 19.97
C GLU A 303 5.83 34.36 20.69
N ASP A 304 6.43 33.31 21.22
CA ASP A 304 7.76 33.30 21.82
C ASP A 304 8.44 31.94 21.65
N GLU A 305 9.74 31.88 22.01
CA GLU A 305 10.57 30.68 21.88
C GLU A 305 10.11 29.56 22.82
N ALA A 306 9.66 29.92 24.05
CA ALA A 306 9.22 28.94 25.03
C ALA A 306 7.96 28.20 24.56
N ALA A 307 6.99 28.96 24.02
CA ALA A 307 5.78 28.39 23.42
C ALA A 307 6.12 27.45 22.26
N LEU A 308 7.07 27.78 21.42
CA LEU A 308 7.51 26.94 20.31
C LEU A 308 8.16 25.64 20.81
N ALA A 309 8.99 25.70 21.86
CA ALA A 309 9.58 24.51 22.46
C ALA A 309 8.52 23.58 23.09
N GLU A 310 7.49 24.16 23.74
CA GLU A 310 6.38 23.40 24.32
C GLU A 310 5.56 22.69 23.23
N VAL A 311 5.35 23.35 22.08
CA VAL A 311 4.62 22.74 20.95
C VAL A 311 5.35 21.53 20.41
N TYR A 312 6.66 21.56 20.24
CA TYR A 312 7.42 20.39 19.83
C TYR A 312 7.29 19.22 20.82
N ALA A 313 7.31 19.51 22.13
CA ALA A 313 7.08 18.49 23.16
C ALA A 313 5.65 17.91 23.10
N ARG A 314 4.65 18.74 22.80
CA ARG A 314 3.25 18.30 22.61
C ARG A 314 3.08 17.43 21.36
N ILE A 315 3.74 17.78 20.25
CA ILE A 315 3.75 16.94 19.03
C ILE A 315 4.36 15.58 19.35
N ASP A 316 5.43 15.57 20.15
CA ASP A 316 6.09 14.34 20.57
C ASP A 316 5.15 13.44 21.38
N ALA A 317 4.47 13.98 22.37
CA ALA A 317 3.51 13.25 23.19
C ALA A 317 2.32 12.71 22.38
N LEU A 318 1.73 13.54 21.49
CA LEU A 318 0.61 13.13 20.65
C LEU A 318 0.97 11.99 19.68
N GLU A 319 2.19 12.02 19.18
CA GLU A 319 2.65 11.00 18.25
C GLU A 319 3.13 9.75 18.98
N ALA A 320 3.60 9.85 20.25
CA ALA A 320 3.99 8.68 21.04
C ALA A 320 2.84 7.70 21.27
N ASP A 321 1.64 8.22 21.50
CA ASP A 321 0.44 7.43 21.82
C ASP A 321 -0.33 6.92 20.59
N ALA A 322 0.07 7.32 19.37
CA ALA A 322 -0.63 6.92 18.18
C ALA A 322 -0.36 5.44 17.87
N PRO A 323 -1.41 4.60 17.75
CA PRO A 323 -1.24 3.20 17.42
C PRO A 323 -0.52 3.07 16.08
N ALA A 324 0.50 2.21 16.05
CA ALA A 324 1.14 1.83 14.80
C ALA A 324 0.06 1.37 13.81
N ALA A 325 0.08 1.88 12.59
CA ALA A 325 -0.86 1.44 11.56
C ALA A 325 -0.67 -0.07 11.38
N ASN A 326 -1.66 -0.86 11.81
CA ASN A 326 -1.66 -2.30 11.59
C ASN A 326 -1.84 -2.55 10.10
N GLY A 327 -0.75 -2.55 9.37
CA GLY A 327 -0.72 -2.90 7.97
C GLY A 327 -1.07 -4.38 7.80
N VAL A 328 -1.87 -4.70 6.79
CA VAL A 328 -2.10 -6.09 6.37
C VAL A 328 -1.37 -6.28 5.05
N VAL A 329 -0.38 -7.15 5.04
CA VAL A 329 0.33 -7.53 3.81
C VAL A 329 -0.43 -8.67 3.14
N VAL A 330 -0.80 -8.46 1.89
CA VAL A 330 -1.47 -9.48 1.08
C VAL A 330 -0.41 -10.37 0.42
N ARG A 331 -0.37 -11.64 0.78
CA ARG A 331 0.57 -12.61 0.22
C ARG A 331 -0.15 -13.55 -0.74
N GLU A 332 0.25 -13.54 -2.00
CA GLU A 332 -0.31 -14.43 -3.01
C GLU A 332 0.22 -15.88 -2.83
N ARG A 333 -0.67 -16.87 -2.87
CA ARG A 333 -0.37 -18.30 -2.67
C ARG A 333 -0.57 -19.14 -3.94
N PHE A 334 -0.66 -18.51 -5.12
CA PHE A 334 -0.89 -19.22 -6.39
C PHE A 334 0.27 -20.17 -6.79
N ALA A 335 1.49 -19.91 -6.32
CA ALA A 335 2.68 -20.69 -6.68
C ALA A 335 2.56 -22.17 -6.32
N VAL A 336 1.93 -22.51 -5.20
CA VAL A 336 1.72 -23.91 -4.77
C VAL A 336 0.78 -24.63 -5.73
N ALA A 337 -0.34 -24.00 -6.11
CA ALA A 337 -1.28 -24.57 -7.06
C ALA A 337 -0.65 -24.74 -8.45
N LEU A 338 0.17 -23.79 -8.88
CA LEU A 338 0.91 -23.87 -10.14
C LEU A 338 1.94 -25.00 -10.14
N ALA A 339 2.66 -25.20 -9.04
CA ALA A 339 3.60 -26.32 -8.88
C ALA A 339 2.89 -27.68 -8.96
N VAL A 340 1.75 -27.83 -8.29
CA VAL A 340 0.93 -29.04 -8.37
C VAL A 340 0.46 -29.30 -9.80
N ALA A 341 0.01 -28.28 -10.51
CA ALA A 341 -0.41 -28.38 -11.91
C ALA A 341 0.75 -28.84 -12.81
N ALA A 342 1.93 -28.26 -12.66
CA ALA A 342 3.11 -28.62 -13.44
C ALA A 342 3.58 -30.06 -13.18
N ILE A 343 3.63 -30.49 -11.92
CA ILE A 343 4.02 -31.85 -11.52
C ILE A 343 3.02 -32.86 -12.09
N ALA A 344 1.71 -32.62 -11.93
CA ALA A 344 0.68 -33.52 -12.42
C ALA A 344 0.73 -33.65 -13.96
N ALA A 345 0.91 -32.56 -14.69
CA ALA A 345 1.03 -32.56 -16.14
C ALA A 345 2.32 -33.29 -16.63
N ALA A 346 3.45 -33.06 -15.94
CA ALA A 346 4.70 -33.76 -16.25
C ALA A 346 4.57 -35.27 -16.05
N LEU A 347 3.96 -35.69 -14.93
CA LEU A 347 3.74 -37.10 -14.60
C LEU A 347 2.78 -37.75 -15.61
N ALA A 348 1.70 -37.08 -15.98
CA ALA A 348 0.79 -37.56 -17.03
C ALA A 348 1.50 -37.79 -18.37
N ARG A 349 2.41 -36.89 -18.76
CA ARG A 349 3.22 -37.04 -19.98
C ARG A 349 4.18 -38.21 -19.90
N LEU A 350 4.86 -38.34 -18.76
CA LEU A 350 5.81 -39.45 -18.49
C LEU A 350 5.11 -40.81 -18.57
N LEU A 351 3.95 -40.94 -17.94
CA LEU A 351 3.16 -42.20 -17.98
C LEU A 351 2.69 -42.51 -19.42
N ARG A 352 2.33 -41.52 -20.21
CA ARG A 352 1.99 -41.74 -21.64
C ARG A 352 3.19 -42.17 -22.44
N SER A 353 4.38 -41.62 -22.23
CA SER A 353 5.61 -42.02 -22.92
C SER A 353 6.05 -43.45 -22.51
N ALA A 354 5.77 -43.86 -21.26
CA ALA A 354 6.02 -45.23 -20.77
C ALA A 354 5.00 -46.27 -21.26
N GLY A 355 4.16 -45.92 -22.26
CA GLY A 355 3.23 -46.88 -22.90
C GLY A 355 1.86 -47.01 -22.22
N LEU A 356 1.53 -46.16 -21.24
CA LEU A 356 0.19 -46.05 -20.65
C LEU A 356 -0.72 -45.13 -21.48
N ARG A 357 -0.55 -45.17 -22.83
CA ARG A 357 -1.46 -44.49 -23.75
C ARG A 357 -2.76 -45.32 -23.83
N ARG A 358 -3.90 -44.62 -23.73
CA ARG A 358 -5.14 -45.21 -24.19
C ARG A 358 -4.99 -45.42 -25.72
N LEU A 359 -5.03 -46.63 -26.16
CA LEU A 359 -5.19 -46.92 -27.57
C LEU A 359 -6.53 -46.30 -28.01
N PRO A 360 -6.59 -45.69 -29.22
CA PRO A 360 -7.77 -45.04 -29.71
C PRO A 360 -8.96 -46.00 -29.81
#